data_0e0345f1bf4752c4387b5cf9d12d9dca
#
_entry.id   0e0345f1bf4752c4387b5cf9d12d9dca
#
_cell.length_a   1.000
_cell.length_b   1.000
_cell.length_c   1.000
_cell.angle_alpha   90.00
_cell.angle_beta   90.00
_cell.angle_gamma   90.00
#
_symmetry.space_group_name_H-M   'P 1'
#
loop_
_entity.id
_entity.type
_entity.pdbx_description
1 polymer ?
#
loop_
_entity_poly.entity_id
_entity_poly.type
_entity_poly.pdbx_seq_one_letter_code
_entity_poly.pdbx_strand_id
1 'polypeptide(L)'
;MKLLFITDPLESFKIYKDTTFAMMREAQRRGHTLAVCLPQDLVWQRGSQVTARVQDIVLTGDSTNWFQAQPLRSAALTAFDAVLMRKDPPFDSEYFYATHLLEQAEREGARVFNKPRALRDHPEKLAIMEFPQFIGPTLVTRDPQDIQRFHAEHEDIILKPLDGMGGMGIFRVGPDGLNLGSITETLNRHGAQSVMVQKFLPEITEGDKRVL
;
A
#
# COMPACT_ATOMS: atom_id res chain seq x y z
N MET A 1 -17.18 18.32 -7.35
CA MET A 1 -16.30 17.41 -8.08
C MET A 1 -16.79 15.98 -7.88
N LYS A 2 -16.58 15.11 -8.88
CA LYS A 2 -16.85 13.68 -8.78
C LYS A 2 -15.52 12.97 -8.51
N LEU A 3 -15.41 12.31 -7.36
CA LEU A 3 -14.16 11.65 -6.93
C LEU A 3 -14.36 10.14 -6.93
N LEU A 4 -13.43 9.42 -7.55
CA LEU A 4 -13.36 7.96 -7.49
C LEU A 4 -12.23 7.56 -6.55
N PHE A 5 -12.54 6.74 -5.55
CA PHE A 5 -11.55 6.13 -4.67
C PHE A 5 -11.42 4.64 -5.02
N ILE A 6 -10.22 4.21 -5.34
CA ILE A 6 -9.89 2.79 -5.54
C ILE A 6 -9.30 2.31 -4.22
N THR A 7 -10.02 1.43 -3.53
CA THR A 7 -9.77 1.12 -2.13
C THR A 7 -9.81 -0.39 -1.86
N ASP A 8 -9.57 -0.76 -0.61
CA ASP A 8 -10.01 -2.01 -0.03
C ASP A 8 -11.54 -2.03 0.16
N PRO A 9 -12.17 -3.18 0.43
CA PRO A 9 -13.58 -3.24 0.78
C PRO A 9 -13.91 -2.28 1.93
N LEU A 10 -14.95 -1.47 1.78
CA LEU A 10 -15.30 -0.43 2.74
C LEU A 10 -15.60 -0.99 4.14
N GLU A 11 -16.09 -2.22 4.20
CA GLU A 11 -16.38 -2.93 5.45
C GLU A 11 -15.12 -3.23 6.28
N SER A 12 -13.94 -3.22 5.65
CA SER A 12 -12.66 -3.43 6.33
C SER A 12 -12.09 -2.17 6.97
N PHE A 13 -12.67 -1.00 6.71
CA PHE A 13 -12.15 0.29 7.18
C PHE A 13 -12.26 0.44 8.70
N LYS A 14 -11.16 0.84 9.30
CA LYS A 14 -11.13 1.28 10.70
C LYS A 14 -11.30 2.79 10.73
N ILE A 15 -12.54 3.26 10.52
CA ILE A 15 -12.87 4.68 10.25
C ILE A 15 -12.33 5.67 11.29
N TYR A 16 -12.06 5.22 12.51
CA TYR A 16 -11.50 6.07 13.58
C TYR A 16 -10.04 6.48 13.35
N LYS A 17 -9.32 5.79 12.44
CA LYS A 17 -7.91 6.07 12.10
C LYS A 17 -7.59 5.99 10.61
N ASP A 18 -8.57 5.72 9.77
CA ASP A 18 -8.37 5.56 8.33
C ASP A 18 -8.28 6.90 7.64
N THR A 19 -7.16 7.13 6.92
CA THR A 19 -6.93 8.39 6.21
C THR A 19 -7.76 8.52 4.95
N THR A 20 -8.11 7.40 4.29
CA THR A 20 -9.00 7.41 3.12
C THR A 20 -10.41 7.81 3.53
N PHE A 21 -10.91 7.28 4.65
CA PHE A 21 -12.18 7.72 5.23
C PHE A 21 -12.15 9.22 5.58
N ALA A 22 -11.06 9.71 6.18
CA ALA A 22 -10.92 11.13 6.49
C ALA A 22 -10.98 12.01 5.22
N MET A 23 -10.34 11.57 4.12
CA MET A 23 -10.42 12.25 2.83
C MET A 23 -11.84 12.23 2.25
N MET A 24 -12.52 11.09 2.28
CA MET A 24 -13.93 10.95 1.84
C MET A 24 -14.85 11.88 2.62
N ARG A 25 -14.70 11.91 3.95
CA ARG A 25 -15.49 12.76 4.83
C ARG A 25 -15.31 14.24 4.51
N GLU A 26 -14.08 14.69 4.34
CA GLU A 26 -13.80 16.08 3.99
C GLU A 26 -14.29 16.42 2.57
N ALA A 27 -14.15 15.50 1.62
CA ALA A 27 -14.67 15.67 0.27
C ALA A 27 -16.20 15.84 0.27
N GLN A 28 -16.93 14.99 0.99
CA GLN A 28 -18.37 15.09 1.13
C GLN A 28 -18.79 16.40 1.82
N ARG A 29 -18.08 16.79 2.88
CA ARG A 29 -18.31 18.08 3.58
C ARG A 29 -18.19 19.29 2.64
N ARG A 30 -17.32 19.20 1.64
CA ARG A 30 -17.16 20.21 0.57
C ARG A 30 -18.15 20.10 -0.57
N GLY A 31 -19.12 19.21 -0.48
CA GLY A 31 -20.14 19.01 -1.52
C GLY A 31 -19.63 18.22 -2.74
N HIS A 32 -18.57 17.43 -2.61
CA HIS A 32 -18.11 16.54 -3.66
C HIS A 32 -18.89 15.21 -3.60
N THR A 33 -19.11 14.59 -4.76
CA THR A 33 -19.72 13.25 -4.85
C THR A 33 -18.62 12.20 -4.81
N LEU A 34 -18.89 11.10 -4.11
CA LEU A 34 -17.97 10.01 -3.88
C LEU A 34 -18.40 8.77 -4.65
N ALA A 35 -17.45 8.15 -5.30
CA ALA A 35 -17.62 6.80 -5.85
C ALA A 35 -16.43 5.94 -5.38
N VAL A 36 -16.66 4.64 -5.28
CA VAL A 36 -15.65 3.66 -4.86
C VAL A 36 -15.63 2.49 -5.83
N CYS A 37 -14.48 1.87 -5.97
CA CYS A 37 -14.31 0.55 -6.57
C CYS A 37 -13.10 -0.16 -5.95
N LEU A 38 -12.99 -1.45 -6.19
CA LEU A 38 -11.82 -2.24 -5.85
C LEU A 38 -10.85 -2.28 -7.04
N PRO A 39 -9.54 -2.57 -6.85
CA PRO A 39 -8.60 -2.71 -7.98
C PRO A 39 -9.04 -3.72 -9.04
N GLN A 40 -9.64 -4.84 -8.62
CA GLN A 40 -10.16 -5.88 -9.54
C GLN A 40 -11.39 -5.45 -10.36
N ASP A 41 -11.97 -4.30 -10.07
CA ASP A 41 -13.09 -3.75 -10.84
C ASP A 41 -12.64 -2.94 -12.05
N LEU A 42 -11.32 -2.67 -12.16
CA LEU A 42 -10.73 -2.00 -13.32
C LEU A 42 -10.77 -2.91 -14.55
N VAL A 43 -11.21 -2.37 -15.66
CA VAL A 43 -11.32 -3.10 -16.93
C VAL A 43 -10.74 -2.25 -18.05
N TRP A 44 -9.90 -2.86 -18.87
CA TRP A 44 -9.47 -2.29 -20.15
C TRP A 44 -9.84 -3.22 -21.29
N GLN A 45 -10.39 -2.68 -22.35
CA GLN A 45 -10.69 -3.36 -23.60
C GLN A 45 -10.15 -2.54 -24.77
N ARG A 46 -9.51 -3.20 -25.72
CA ARG A 46 -8.99 -2.52 -26.93
C ARG A 46 -10.11 -1.76 -27.65
N GLY A 47 -9.87 -0.50 -27.97
CA GLY A 47 -10.84 0.38 -28.65
C GLY A 47 -11.82 1.08 -27.72
N SER A 48 -11.67 0.92 -26.38
CA SER A 48 -12.45 1.65 -25.38
C SER A 48 -11.54 2.27 -24.33
N GLN A 49 -12.10 3.18 -23.54
CA GLN A 49 -11.40 3.75 -22.39
C GLN A 49 -11.34 2.73 -21.24
N VAL A 50 -10.39 2.94 -20.32
CA VAL A 50 -10.37 2.21 -19.04
C VAL A 50 -11.64 2.56 -18.26
N THR A 51 -12.35 1.52 -17.85
CA THR A 51 -13.57 1.63 -17.03
C THR A 51 -13.38 0.94 -15.69
N ALA A 52 -14.28 1.24 -14.75
CA ALA A 52 -14.41 0.48 -13.50
C ALA A 52 -15.89 0.19 -13.20
N ARG A 53 -16.14 -0.90 -12.48
CA ARG A 53 -17.43 -1.13 -11.82
C ARG A 53 -17.41 -0.36 -10.51
N VAL A 54 -18.20 0.70 -10.44
CA VAL A 54 -18.18 1.65 -9.32
C VAL A 54 -19.51 1.64 -8.57
N GLN A 55 -19.45 1.98 -7.29
CA GLN A 55 -20.62 2.34 -6.47
C GLN A 55 -20.51 3.80 -6.06
N ASP A 56 -21.55 4.58 -6.31
CA ASP A 56 -21.65 5.90 -5.69
C ASP A 56 -22.03 5.72 -4.22
N ILE A 57 -21.41 6.47 -3.33
CA ILE A 57 -21.61 6.34 -1.88
C ILE A 57 -21.92 7.69 -1.23
N VAL A 58 -22.61 7.62 -0.10
CA VAL A 58 -22.85 8.75 0.81
C VAL A 58 -22.46 8.32 2.21
N LEU A 59 -21.68 9.14 2.90
CA LEU A 59 -21.33 8.93 4.30
C LEU A 59 -22.47 9.38 5.19
N THR A 60 -22.88 8.51 6.10
CA THR A 60 -24.07 8.73 6.95
C THR A 60 -23.79 9.53 8.21
N GLY A 61 -22.52 9.54 8.67
CA GLY A 61 -22.14 10.07 9.97
C GLY A 61 -22.32 9.10 11.14
N ASP A 62 -22.93 7.92 10.92
CA ASP A 62 -23.01 6.84 11.89
C ASP A 62 -21.70 6.04 11.90
N SER A 63 -21.23 5.63 13.06
CA SER A 63 -19.97 4.88 13.19
C SER A 63 -20.09 3.40 12.82
N THR A 64 -21.30 2.85 12.87
CA THR A 64 -21.57 1.43 12.59
C THR A 64 -21.99 1.24 11.13
N ASN A 65 -22.92 2.07 10.65
CA ASN A 65 -23.41 2.06 9.27
C ASN A 65 -22.91 3.34 8.57
N TRP A 66 -21.61 3.51 8.48
CA TRP A 66 -20.96 4.76 8.13
C TRP A 66 -21.12 5.18 6.66
N PHE A 67 -21.59 4.31 5.77
CA PHE A 67 -21.89 4.62 4.37
C PHE A 67 -23.17 3.96 3.87
N GLN A 68 -23.73 4.56 2.82
CA GLN A 68 -24.78 3.97 2.00
C GLN A 68 -24.26 3.92 0.56
N ALA A 69 -24.38 2.76 -0.09
CA ALA A 69 -23.92 2.53 -1.46
C ALA A 69 -25.11 2.40 -2.42
N GLN A 70 -24.96 3.00 -3.61
CA GLN A 70 -25.88 2.81 -4.72
C GLN A 70 -25.54 1.51 -5.48
N PRO A 71 -26.43 1.01 -6.35
CA PRO A 71 -26.14 -0.13 -7.20
C PRO A 71 -24.88 0.07 -8.05
N LEU A 72 -24.17 -1.04 -8.30
CA LEU A 72 -22.99 -1.05 -9.17
C LEU A 72 -23.33 -0.54 -10.58
N ARG A 73 -22.47 0.29 -11.13
CA ARG A 73 -22.52 0.76 -12.52
C ARG A 73 -21.12 0.75 -13.14
N SER A 74 -21.04 0.62 -14.45
CA SER A 74 -19.79 0.83 -15.18
C SER A 74 -19.58 2.32 -15.45
N ALA A 75 -18.36 2.81 -15.26
CA ALA A 75 -18.00 4.18 -15.59
C ALA A 75 -16.56 4.25 -16.13
N ALA A 76 -16.32 5.09 -17.14
CA ALA A 76 -14.97 5.43 -17.55
C ALA A 76 -14.27 6.24 -16.48
N LEU A 77 -12.97 6.01 -16.27
CA LEU A 77 -12.20 6.76 -15.26
C LEU A 77 -12.11 8.25 -15.61
N THR A 78 -12.18 8.59 -16.89
CA THR A 78 -12.23 9.97 -17.38
C THR A 78 -13.51 10.74 -17.01
N ALA A 79 -14.56 10.04 -16.55
CA ALA A 79 -15.80 10.66 -16.09
C ALA A 79 -15.69 11.26 -14.68
N PHE A 80 -14.56 11.04 -13.99
CA PHE A 80 -14.29 11.56 -12.66
C PHE A 80 -13.33 12.75 -12.73
N ASP A 81 -13.55 13.73 -11.85
CA ASP A 81 -12.66 14.88 -11.71
C ASP A 81 -11.30 14.51 -11.10
N ALA A 82 -11.28 13.46 -10.28
CA ALA A 82 -10.06 12.82 -9.79
C ALA A 82 -10.31 11.35 -9.45
N VAL A 83 -9.30 10.53 -9.73
CA VAL A 83 -9.21 9.11 -9.36
C VAL A 83 -8.09 8.96 -8.34
N LEU A 84 -8.39 8.43 -7.16
CA LEU A 84 -7.44 8.28 -6.07
C LEU A 84 -7.15 6.80 -5.82
N MET A 85 -5.90 6.39 -6.04
CA MET A 85 -5.45 5.03 -5.71
C MET A 85 -5.15 4.99 -4.21
N ARG A 86 -6.08 4.40 -3.47
CA ARG A 86 -6.05 4.34 -2.00
C ARG A 86 -6.09 2.92 -1.46
N LYS A 87 -5.85 1.93 -2.32
CA LYS A 87 -5.65 0.54 -1.92
C LYS A 87 -4.43 0.42 -1.00
N ASP A 88 -4.64 -0.17 0.17
CA ASP A 88 -3.55 -0.50 1.08
C ASP A 88 -2.66 -1.63 0.54
N PRO A 89 -1.39 -1.75 0.98
CA PRO A 89 -0.57 -2.93 0.69
C PRO A 89 -1.30 -4.25 1.04
N PRO A 90 -0.91 -5.39 0.44
CA PRO A 90 0.40 -5.60 -0.20
C PRO A 90 0.50 -5.00 -1.60
N PHE A 91 1.71 -4.55 -1.97
CA PHE A 91 2.06 -4.18 -3.34
C PHE A 91 2.44 -5.46 -4.10
N ASP A 92 1.42 -6.25 -4.41
CA ASP A 92 1.53 -7.52 -5.13
C ASP A 92 1.37 -7.34 -6.65
N SER A 93 1.31 -8.46 -7.37
CA SER A 93 1.13 -8.45 -8.82
C SER A 93 -0.16 -7.77 -9.25
N GLU A 94 -1.25 -7.95 -8.49
CA GLU A 94 -2.54 -7.35 -8.82
C GLU A 94 -2.53 -5.83 -8.61
N TYR A 95 -1.88 -5.37 -7.54
CA TYR A 95 -1.65 -3.94 -7.34
C TYR A 95 -0.81 -3.36 -8.49
N PHE A 96 0.28 -4.05 -8.87
CA PHE A 96 1.14 -3.66 -9.98
C PHE A 96 0.36 -3.57 -11.30
N TYR A 97 -0.48 -4.57 -11.63
CA TYR A 97 -1.30 -4.54 -12.84
C TYR A 97 -2.33 -3.40 -12.81
N ALA A 98 -2.96 -3.16 -11.67
CA ALA A 98 -3.88 -2.04 -11.50
C ALA A 98 -3.18 -0.70 -11.82
N THR A 99 -1.93 -0.50 -11.40
CA THR A 99 -1.18 0.73 -11.73
C THR A 99 -0.96 0.90 -13.24
N HIS A 100 -0.81 -0.18 -14.01
CA HIS A 100 -0.71 -0.09 -15.48
C HIS A 100 -2.03 0.31 -16.14
N LEU A 101 -3.17 -0.21 -15.65
CA LEU A 101 -4.49 0.21 -16.11
C LEU A 101 -4.75 1.68 -15.77
N LEU A 102 -4.34 2.13 -14.60
CA LEU A 102 -4.45 3.54 -14.19
C LEU A 102 -3.55 4.46 -15.03
N GLU A 103 -2.34 4.02 -15.38
CA GLU A 103 -1.47 4.79 -16.28
C GLU A 103 -2.09 4.88 -17.69
N GLN A 104 -2.75 3.83 -18.16
CA GLN A 104 -3.50 3.89 -19.41
C GLN A 104 -4.67 4.88 -19.29
N ALA A 105 -5.41 4.87 -18.20
CA ALA A 105 -6.46 5.86 -17.96
C ALA A 105 -5.93 7.30 -17.94
N GLU A 106 -4.72 7.56 -17.42
CA GLU A 106 -4.07 8.87 -17.51
C GLU A 106 -3.81 9.28 -18.96
N ARG A 107 -3.32 8.35 -19.79
CA ARG A 107 -3.13 8.63 -21.25
C ARG A 107 -4.45 8.96 -21.95
N GLU A 108 -5.56 8.45 -21.44
CA GLU A 108 -6.91 8.72 -21.93
C GLU A 108 -7.52 10.03 -21.36
N GLY A 109 -6.80 10.70 -20.44
CA GLY A 109 -7.19 11.98 -19.87
C GLY A 109 -7.73 11.94 -18.43
N ALA A 110 -7.74 10.78 -17.77
CA ALA A 110 -8.09 10.69 -16.35
C ALA A 110 -7.02 11.36 -15.48
N ARG A 111 -7.43 11.99 -14.39
CA ARG A 111 -6.52 12.58 -13.39
C ARG A 111 -6.35 11.61 -12.21
N VAL A 112 -5.27 10.84 -12.24
CA VAL A 112 -5.01 9.80 -11.23
C VAL A 112 -4.01 10.29 -10.17
N PHE A 113 -4.30 10.04 -8.91
CA PHE A 113 -3.50 10.35 -7.73
C PHE A 113 -3.39 9.11 -6.81
N ASN A 114 -2.17 8.72 -6.38
CA ASN A 114 -0.88 9.22 -6.82
C ASN A 114 -0.60 8.75 -8.24
N LYS A 115 0.46 9.34 -8.87
CA LYS A 115 0.89 8.92 -10.21
C LYS A 115 1.16 7.43 -10.26
N PRO A 116 0.50 6.64 -11.13
CA PRO A 116 0.66 5.19 -11.17
C PRO A 116 2.11 4.76 -11.39
N ARG A 117 2.85 5.48 -12.22
CA ARG A 117 4.28 5.24 -12.43
C ARG A 117 5.08 5.45 -11.15
N ALA A 118 4.80 6.51 -10.39
CA ALA A 118 5.51 6.77 -9.13
C ALA A 118 5.25 5.68 -8.09
N LEU A 119 4.04 5.11 -8.04
CA LEU A 119 3.73 3.97 -7.16
C LEU A 119 4.59 2.73 -7.50
N ARG A 120 4.92 2.52 -8.78
CA ARG A 120 5.81 1.43 -9.19
C ARG A 120 7.28 1.74 -8.97
N ASP A 121 7.70 2.97 -9.30
CA ASP A 121 9.11 3.38 -9.27
C ASP A 121 9.62 3.55 -7.84
N HIS A 122 8.73 3.87 -6.87
CA HIS A 122 9.08 4.14 -5.47
C HIS A 122 8.31 3.24 -4.50
N PRO A 123 8.52 1.92 -4.52
CA PRO A 123 7.89 1.01 -3.56
C PRO A 123 8.36 1.36 -2.14
N GLU A 124 7.41 1.43 -1.20
CA GLU A 124 7.57 2.02 0.14
C GLU A 124 8.88 1.65 0.85
N LYS A 125 9.23 0.35 0.88
CA LYS A 125 10.42 -0.10 1.62
C LYS A 125 11.70 0.07 0.83
N LEU A 126 11.66 -0.08 -0.50
CA LEU A 126 12.87 0.04 -1.33
C LEU A 126 13.21 1.48 -1.68
N ALA A 127 12.25 2.40 -1.60
CA ALA A 127 12.50 3.84 -1.79
C ALA A 127 13.55 4.41 -0.82
N ILE A 128 13.81 3.75 0.31
CA ILE A 128 14.89 4.15 1.23
C ILE A 128 16.29 4.12 0.56
N MET A 129 16.48 3.31 -0.49
CA MET A 129 17.75 3.26 -1.22
C MET A 129 18.08 4.59 -1.95
N GLU A 130 17.07 5.43 -2.18
CA GLU A 130 17.26 6.77 -2.73
C GLU A 130 17.82 7.76 -1.69
N PHE A 131 17.78 7.38 -0.40
CA PHE A 131 18.16 8.23 0.72
C PHE A 131 19.14 7.52 1.68
N PRO A 132 20.25 6.96 1.18
CA PRO A 132 21.14 6.12 2.00
C PRO A 132 21.75 6.85 3.20
N GLN A 133 21.82 8.17 3.15
CA GLN A 133 22.34 9.02 4.23
C GLN A 133 21.44 9.07 5.47
N PHE A 134 20.19 8.64 5.37
CA PHE A 134 19.20 8.67 6.46
C PHE A 134 18.85 7.30 7.03
N ILE A 135 19.45 6.23 6.51
CA ILE A 135 19.16 4.87 6.95
C ILE A 135 20.34 4.24 7.67
N GLY A 136 20.05 3.40 8.65
CA GLY A 136 21.05 2.52 9.28
C GLY A 136 21.46 1.37 8.37
N PRO A 137 22.36 0.48 8.84
CA PRO A 137 22.74 -0.72 8.13
C PRO A 137 21.51 -1.49 7.66
N THR A 138 21.44 -1.71 6.34
CA THR A 138 20.29 -2.32 5.66
C THR A 138 20.78 -3.28 4.59
N LEU A 139 20.15 -4.45 4.53
CA LEU A 139 20.37 -5.48 3.52
C LEU A 139 19.03 -5.86 2.91
N VAL A 140 19.00 -6.06 1.59
CA VAL A 140 17.86 -6.66 0.89
C VAL A 140 18.36 -7.89 0.16
N THR A 141 17.91 -9.06 0.53
CA THR A 141 18.33 -10.34 -0.05
C THR A 141 17.25 -11.40 0.12
N ARG A 142 17.39 -12.50 -0.58
CA ARG A 142 16.64 -13.75 -0.34
C ARG A 142 17.53 -14.91 0.09
N ASP A 143 18.86 -14.68 0.13
CA ASP A 143 19.84 -15.69 0.50
C ASP A 143 19.98 -15.77 2.04
N PRO A 144 19.69 -16.93 2.66
CA PRO A 144 19.87 -17.09 4.10
C PRO A 144 21.31 -16.87 4.59
N GLN A 145 22.31 -17.14 3.77
CA GLN A 145 23.71 -16.92 4.15
C GLN A 145 24.06 -15.44 4.28
N ASP A 146 23.50 -14.59 3.40
CA ASP A 146 23.66 -13.14 3.52
C ASP A 146 23.05 -12.63 4.82
N ILE A 147 21.86 -13.15 5.18
CA ILE A 147 21.16 -12.78 6.41
C ILE A 147 21.96 -13.22 7.63
N GLN A 148 22.53 -14.42 7.62
CA GLN A 148 23.40 -14.91 8.70
C GLN A 148 24.65 -14.03 8.87
N ARG A 149 25.31 -13.64 7.77
CA ARG A 149 26.46 -12.73 7.81
C ARG A 149 26.08 -11.37 8.39
N PHE A 150 24.97 -10.82 7.95
CA PHE A 150 24.47 -9.53 8.44
C PHE A 150 24.12 -9.60 9.95
N HIS A 151 23.52 -10.70 10.42
CA HIS A 151 23.28 -10.92 11.84
C HIS A 151 24.58 -11.03 12.63
N ALA A 152 25.55 -11.78 12.14
CA ALA A 152 26.87 -11.92 12.80
C ALA A 152 27.61 -10.57 12.93
N GLU A 153 27.39 -9.63 11.99
CA GLU A 153 28.01 -8.30 12.02
C GLU A 153 27.27 -7.32 12.94
N HIS A 154 25.94 -7.39 12.99
CA HIS A 154 25.11 -6.40 13.66
C HIS A 154 24.42 -6.89 14.92
N GLU A 155 24.45 -8.19 15.21
CA GLU A 155 23.93 -8.90 16.39
C GLU A 155 22.42 -8.80 16.60
N ASP A 156 21.85 -7.59 16.61
CA ASP A 156 20.42 -7.33 16.84
C ASP A 156 19.80 -6.74 15.58
N ILE A 157 18.92 -7.50 14.94
CA ILE A 157 18.38 -7.16 13.63
C ILE A 157 16.87 -7.26 13.57
N ILE A 158 16.30 -6.56 12.61
CA ILE A 158 14.89 -6.65 12.22
C ILE A 158 14.80 -7.23 10.81
N LEU A 159 13.98 -8.28 10.66
CA LEU A 159 13.59 -8.81 9.35
C LEU A 159 12.14 -8.40 9.04
N LYS A 160 11.88 -8.01 7.79
CA LYS A 160 10.54 -7.63 7.35
C LYS A 160 10.31 -7.92 5.87
N PRO A 161 9.06 -8.23 5.45
CA PRO A 161 8.72 -8.38 4.04
C PRO A 161 8.78 -7.02 3.34
N LEU A 162 8.98 -7.02 2.02
CA LEU A 162 9.05 -5.78 1.23
C LEU A 162 7.67 -5.17 0.95
N ASP A 163 6.63 -5.98 0.92
CA ASP A 163 5.27 -5.66 0.49
C ASP A 163 4.24 -5.54 1.63
N GLY A 164 4.65 -5.80 2.89
CA GLY A 164 3.77 -5.77 4.05
C GLY A 164 3.55 -4.38 4.65
N MET A 165 2.49 -4.24 5.45
CA MET A 165 2.16 -3.03 6.20
C MET A 165 1.71 -3.36 7.65
N GLY A 166 1.54 -2.34 8.46
CA GLY A 166 0.90 -2.47 9.79
C GLY A 166 1.66 -3.34 10.79
N GLY A 167 2.96 -3.52 10.62
CA GLY A 167 3.78 -4.35 11.51
C GLY A 167 3.68 -5.86 11.24
N MET A 168 2.87 -6.29 10.29
CA MET A 168 2.75 -7.71 9.96
C MET A 168 4.05 -8.25 9.36
N GLY A 169 4.48 -9.42 9.86
CA GLY A 169 5.69 -10.09 9.38
C GLY A 169 6.99 -9.37 9.77
N ILE A 170 6.98 -8.47 10.75
CA ILE A 170 8.19 -7.86 11.29
C ILE A 170 8.68 -8.69 12.47
N PHE A 171 9.92 -9.14 12.39
CA PHE A 171 10.56 -9.95 13.42
C PHE A 171 11.87 -9.31 13.87
N ARG A 172 12.09 -9.28 15.18
CA ARG A 172 13.38 -8.96 15.79
C ARG A 172 14.12 -10.24 16.12
N VAL A 173 15.38 -10.30 15.78
CA VAL A 173 16.29 -11.39 16.17
C VAL A 173 17.46 -10.75 16.94
N GLY A 174 17.55 -11.13 18.23
CA GLY A 174 18.60 -10.65 19.13
C GLY A 174 19.96 -11.33 18.91
N PRO A 175 20.97 -10.98 19.73
CA PRO A 175 22.34 -11.47 19.58
C PRO A 175 22.49 -12.99 19.64
N ASP A 176 21.57 -13.68 20.32
CA ASP A 176 21.55 -15.15 20.40
C ASP A 176 21.16 -15.85 19.10
N GLY A 177 20.64 -15.10 18.12
CA GLY A 177 20.20 -15.64 16.84
C GLY A 177 18.99 -16.58 16.92
N LEU A 178 18.25 -16.56 18.05
CA LEU A 178 17.14 -17.48 18.26
C LEU A 178 16.09 -17.34 17.14
N ASN A 179 15.74 -18.49 16.53
CA ASN A 179 14.78 -18.60 15.44
C ASN A 179 15.17 -17.92 14.12
N LEU A 180 16.39 -17.40 13.93
CA LEU A 180 16.81 -16.71 12.70
C LEU A 180 16.51 -17.54 11.45
N GLY A 181 16.84 -18.83 11.46
CA GLY A 181 16.59 -19.74 10.33
C GLY A 181 15.10 -19.85 9.99
N SER A 182 14.27 -20.16 10.97
CA SER A 182 12.82 -20.32 10.78
C SER A 182 12.13 -19.02 10.33
N ILE A 183 12.55 -17.88 10.88
CA ILE A 183 12.05 -16.55 10.48
C ILE A 183 12.44 -16.26 9.02
N THR A 184 13.71 -16.53 8.68
CA THR A 184 14.21 -16.35 7.32
C THR A 184 13.43 -17.19 6.31
N GLU A 185 13.27 -18.48 6.58
CA GLU A 185 12.51 -19.39 5.69
C GLU A 185 11.05 -18.97 5.52
N THR A 186 10.43 -18.52 6.59
CA THR A 186 9.04 -18.02 6.57
C THR A 186 8.91 -16.77 5.70
N LEU A 187 9.78 -15.80 5.90
CA LEU A 187 9.70 -14.51 5.21
C LEU A 187 10.16 -14.60 3.76
N ASN A 188 11.26 -15.33 3.49
CA ASN A 188 11.77 -15.46 2.13
C ASN A 188 11.09 -16.57 1.32
N ARG A 189 10.10 -17.29 1.92
CA ARG A 189 9.40 -18.42 1.31
C ARG A 189 10.36 -19.42 0.69
N HIS A 190 11.30 -19.90 1.50
CA HIS A 190 12.37 -20.83 1.06
C HIS A 190 13.19 -20.27 -0.13
N GLY A 191 13.52 -19.00 -0.10
CA GLY A 191 14.33 -18.33 -1.13
C GLY A 191 13.57 -17.81 -2.34
N ALA A 192 12.23 -17.92 -2.35
CA ALA A 192 11.40 -17.40 -3.44
C ALA A 192 11.20 -15.89 -3.39
N GLN A 193 11.30 -15.27 -2.20
CA GLN A 193 11.05 -13.84 -1.99
C GLN A 193 12.22 -13.15 -1.31
N SER A 194 12.49 -11.91 -1.73
CA SER A 194 13.45 -11.04 -1.04
C SER A 194 12.84 -10.47 0.23
N VAL A 195 13.69 -10.30 1.24
CA VAL A 195 13.35 -9.68 2.53
C VAL A 195 14.27 -8.50 2.80
N MET A 196 13.81 -7.57 3.59
CA MET A 196 14.64 -6.49 4.13
C MET A 196 15.11 -6.87 5.52
N VAL A 197 16.40 -6.70 5.76
CA VAL A 197 17.04 -6.89 7.06
C VAL A 197 17.70 -5.58 7.46
N GLN A 198 17.48 -5.13 8.67
CA GLN A 198 18.04 -3.88 9.17
C GLN A 198 18.59 -4.08 10.58
N LYS A 199 19.65 -3.35 10.91
CA LYS A 199 20.09 -3.26 12.32
C LYS A 199 18.94 -2.73 13.16
N PHE A 200 18.71 -3.35 14.31
CA PHE A 200 17.72 -2.86 15.27
C PHE A 200 18.19 -1.52 15.87
N LEU A 201 17.28 -0.58 15.95
CA LEU A 201 17.50 0.71 16.59
C LEU A 201 16.75 0.75 17.91
N PRO A 202 17.44 0.65 19.05
CA PRO A 202 16.80 0.57 20.37
C PRO A 202 15.99 1.82 20.73
N GLU A 203 16.30 2.95 20.11
CA GLU A 203 15.61 4.23 20.29
C GLU A 203 14.12 4.17 19.89
N ILE A 204 13.69 3.13 19.16
CA ILE A 204 12.28 2.91 18.82
C ILE A 204 11.41 2.77 20.09
N THR A 205 12.00 2.38 21.24
CA THR A 205 11.30 2.30 22.51
C THR A 205 10.88 3.66 23.05
N GLU A 206 11.52 4.74 22.60
CA GLU A 206 11.17 6.12 22.90
C GLU A 206 10.07 6.65 21.97
N GLY A 207 9.69 5.86 20.98
CA GLY A 207 8.69 6.18 19.96
C GLY A 207 9.28 6.52 18.60
N ASP A 208 8.39 6.72 17.64
CA ASP A 208 8.71 7.18 16.30
C ASP A 208 8.00 8.51 15.98
N LYS A 209 8.46 9.18 14.95
CA LYS A 209 7.80 10.39 14.42
C LYS A 209 7.26 10.11 13.03
N ARG A 210 5.98 10.36 12.85
CA ARG A 210 5.36 10.33 11.53
C ARG A 210 5.23 11.76 11.01
N VAL A 211 5.85 12.02 9.87
CA VAL A 211 5.68 13.28 9.13
C VAL A 211 4.62 13.03 8.05
N LEU A 212 3.56 13.85 8.05
CA LEU A 212 2.43 13.76 7.12
C LEU A 212 2.35 15.02 6.26
#